data_c303f0cc7494c52f55b3ab2c38e7c708
#
_entry.id   c303f0cc7494c52f55b3ab2c38e7c708
#
_cell.length_a   1.000
_cell.length_b   1.000
_cell.length_c   1.000
_cell.angle_alpha   90.00
_cell.angle_beta   90.00
_cell.angle_gamma   90.00
#
_symmetry.space_group_name_H-M   'P 1'
#
loop_
_entity.id
_entity.type
_entity.pdbx_description
1 polymer ?
#
loop_
_entity_poly.entity_id
_entity_poly.type
_entity_poly.pdbx_seq_one_letter_code
_entity_poly.pdbx_strand_id
1 'polypeptide(L)'
;MTMRYAVALFAAAGFLFVAACTNEPANAPVNTSANNNSAASPSTPDPFATVKTIYGKECKECHAQNGAGGPVKLQDGSKLKVPSLREGHALRHTDAEFVKQINKGGDGMPAFADKLKPEEINDLIKFIRREFQDGATPPSK
;
A
#
# COMPACT_ATOMS: atom_id res chain seq x y z
N MET A 1 -51.14 -2.20 -1.53
CA MET A 1 -50.84 -0.76 -1.61
C MET A 1 -49.91 -0.55 -2.81
N THR A 2 -50.48 -0.01 -3.86
CA THR A 2 -49.85 0.17 -5.19
C THR A 2 -49.26 1.59 -5.24
N MET A 3 -47.93 1.70 -5.38
CA MET A 3 -47.31 3.02 -5.55
C MET A 3 -46.85 3.19 -6.99
N ARG A 4 -47.48 4.19 -7.61
CA ARG A 4 -47.45 4.51 -9.05
C ARG A 4 -46.14 5.21 -9.42
N TYR A 5 -45.48 4.69 -10.49
CA TYR A 5 -44.32 5.35 -11.10
C TYR A 5 -44.80 6.52 -11.96
N ALA A 6 -44.30 7.71 -11.69
CA ALA A 6 -44.44 8.87 -12.56
C ALA A 6 -43.21 8.96 -13.46
N VAL A 7 -43.43 8.77 -14.74
CA VAL A 7 -42.46 8.99 -15.83
C VAL A 7 -42.49 10.46 -16.20
N ALA A 8 -41.40 11.18 -16.05
CA ALA A 8 -41.23 12.54 -16.56
C ALA A 8 -40.32 12.48 -17.80
N LEU A 9 -40.94 12.73 -18.94
CA LEU A 9 -40.31 13.00 -20.24
C LEU A 9 -39.76 14.45 -20.22
N PHE A 10 -38.46 14.62 -20.42
CA PHE A 10 -37.91 15.91 -20.80
C PHE A 10 -37.40 15.88 -22.24
N ALA A 11 -37.99 16.78 -22.99
CA ALA A 11 -37.78 16.98 -24.42
C ALA A 11 -36.45 17.65 -24.72
N ALA A 12 -35.93 17.30 -25.91
CA ALA A 12 -34.72 17.81 -26.52
C ALA A 12 -34.82 19.30 -26.90
N ALA A 13 -33.73 20.03 -26.72
CA ALA A 13 -33.45 21.26 -27.45
C ALA A 13 -32.02 21.20 -27.97
N GLY A 14 -31.90 21.04 -29.28
CA GLY A 14 -30.65 21.08 -30.01
C GLY A 14 -30.10 22.51 -30.14
N PHE A 15 -28.81 22.66 -29.95
CA PHE A 15 -28.09 23.86 -30.38
C PHE A 15 -26.98 23.43 -31.36
N LEU A 16 -27.23 23.71 -32.65
CA LEU A 16 -26.18 23.69 -33.67
C LEU A 16 -25.31 24.94 -33.51
N PHE A 17 -24.02 24.75 -33.14
CA PHE A 17 -23.01 25.78 -33.35
C PHE A 17 -22.13 25.37 -34.53
N VAL A 18 -22.30 26.07 -35.63
CA VAL A 18 -21.38 26.09 -36.78
C VAL A 18 -20.31 27.13 -36.45
N ALA A 19 -19.08 26.71 -36.21
CA ALA A 19 -17.91 27.58 -36.12
C ALA A 19 -17.02 27.33 -37.33
N ALA A 20 -16.84 28.37 -38.12
CA ALA A 20 -16.00 28.41 -39.29
C ALA A 20 -14.52 28.29 -38.94
N CYS A 21 -13.81 27.41 -39.64
CA CYS A 21 -12.37 27.34 -39.65
C CYS A 21 -11.80 28.44 -40.53
N THR A 22 -11.06 29.38 -39.96
CA THR A 22 -10.14 30.25 -40.69
C THR A 22 -8.73 29.72 -40.51
N ASN A 23 -8.14 29.23 -41.61
CA ASN A 23 -6.72 28.89 -41.69
C ASN A 23 -5.91 30.19 -41.78
N GLU A 24 -5.02 30.40 -40.86
CA GLU A 24 -3.97 31.41 -40.94
C GLU A 24 -2.61 30.73 -40.68
N PRO A 25 -1.65 30.81 -41.62
CA PRO A 25 -0.34 30.25 -41.44
C PRO A 25 0.54 31.27 -40.65
N ALA A 26 0.57 31.13 -39.33
CA ALA A 26 1.51 31.86 -38.53
C ALA A 26 2.81 31.06 -38.36
N ASN A 27 3.84 31.60 -38.95
CA ASN A 27 5.24 31.24 -38.83
C ASN A 27 5.67 31.35 -37.33
N ALA A 28 5.71 30.26 -36.58
CA ALA A 28 6.19 30.22 -35.21
C ALA A 28 7.63 29.71 -35.18
N PRO A 29 8.54 30.34 -34.41
CA PRO A 29 9.91 29.89 -34.30
C PRO A 29 9.99 28.52 -33.63
N VAL A 30 10.85 27.67 -34.18
CA VAL A 30 11.23 26.38 -33.61
C VAL A 30 11.73 26.58 -32.20
N ASN A 31 10.87 26.32 -31.23
CA ASN A 31 11.27 26.25 -29.85
C ASN A 31 11.98 24.91 -29.67
N THR A 32 13.28 24.95 -29.61
CA THR A 32 14.15 23.84 -29.25
C THR A 32 13.65 23.30 -27.91
N SER A 33 12.93 22.19 -27.98
CA SER A 33 12.48 21.44 -26.81
C SER A 33 13.74 21.08 -26.02
N ALA A 34 13.99 21.79 -24.95
CA ALA A 34 15.00 21.43 -24.00
C ALA A 34 14.67 20.02 -23.54
N ASN A 35 15.49 19.10 -23.97
CA ASN A 35 15.51 17.73 -23.50
C ASN A 35 15.83 17.79 -22.00
N ASN A 36 14.78 17.82 -21.18
CA ASN A 36 14.91 17.64 -19.74
C ASN A 36 15.27 16.17 -19.50
N ASN A 37 16.51 15.80 -19.87
CA ASN A 37 17.20 14.72 -19.22
C ASN A 37 17.39 15.16 -17.77
N SER A 38 16.35 15.03 -16.99
CA SER A 38 16.45 14.91 -15.56
C SER A 38 17.32 13.69 -15.33
N ALA A 39 18.61 13.89 -15.23
CA ALA A 39 19.55 12.88 -14.80
C ALA A 39 18.98 12.38 -13.48
N ALA A 40 18.44 11.17 -13.49
CA ALA A 40 18.04 10.48 -12.28
C ALA A 40 19.30 10.48 -11.41
N SER A 41 19.28 11.27 -10.36
CA SER A 41 20.30 11.23 -9.30
C SER A 41 20.40 9.76 -8.91
N PRO A 42 21.57 9.16 -8.78
CA PRO A 42 21.72 7.77 -8.41
C PRO A 42 20.97 7.61 -7.08
N SER A 43 19.77 7.05 -7.16
CA SER A 43 18.96 6.76 -5.98
C SER A 43 19.76 5.70 -5.21
N THR A 44 20.19 6.06 -4.01
CA THR A 44 20.74 5.07 -3.07
C THR A 44 19.79 3.89 -3.04
N PRO A 45 20.24 2.65 -3.29
CA PRO A 45 19.37 1.49 -3.28
C PRO A 45 18.57 1.46 -1.97
N ASP A 46 17.26 1.29 -2.06
CA ASP A 46 16.41 1.19 -0.86
C ASP A 46 16.84 -0.07 -0.07
N PRO A 47 17.39 0.09 1.15
CA PRO A 47 17.87 -1.05 1.94
C PRO A 47 16.74 -2.02 2.31
N PHE A 48 15.48 -1.59 2.17
CA PHE A 48 14.31 -2.40 2.47
C PHE A 48 13.57 -2.94 1.24
N ALA A 49 14.12 -2.79 0.02
CA ALA A 49 13.45 -3.23 -1.20
C ALA A 49 13.00 -4.71 -1.14
N THR A 50 13.89 -5.60 -0.68
CA THR A 50 13.59 -7.02 -0.53
C THR A 50 12.49 -7.27 0.48
N VAL A 51 12.58 -6.72 1.68
CA VAL A 51 11.59 -6.96 2.74
C VAL A 51 10.24 -6.27 2.48
N LYS A 52 10.22 -5.17 1.74
CA LYS A 52 8.97 -4.58 1.22
C LYS A 52 8.24 -5.56 0.31
N THR A 53 8.99 -6.28 -0.53
CA THR A 53 8.45 -7.32 -1.39
C THR A 53 7.92 -8.49 -0.56
N ILE A 54 8.68 -8.96 0.43
CA ILE A 54 8.27 -10.01 1.38
C ILE A 54 7.01 -9.59 2.12
N TYR A 55 6.98 -8.41 2.72
CA TYR A 55 5.82 -7.89 3.42
C TYR A 55 4.59 -7.81 2.51
N GLY A 56 4.77 -7.30 1.30
CA GLY A 56 3.73 -7.18 0.30
C GLY A 56 3.13 -8.52 -0.14
N LYS A 57 3.90 -9.59 -0.10
CA LYS A 57 3.48 -10.93 -0.53
C LYS A 57 2.93 -11.78 0.62
N GLU A 58 3.58 -11.75 1.78
CA GLU A 58 3.34 -12.72 2.85
C GLU A 58 2.57 -12.13 4.05
N CYS A 59 2.56 -10.80 4.23
CA CYS A 59 2.10 -10.17 5.47
C CYS A 59 0.89 -9.25 5.28
N LYS A 60 0.85 -8.48 4.19
CA LYS A 60 -0.11 -7.38 4.00
C LYS A 60 -1.57 -7.82 3.99
N GLU A 61 -1.88 -9.05 3.57
CA GLU A 61 -3.26 -9.57 3.50
C GLU A 61 -3.92 -9.57 4.89
N CYS A 62 -3.12 -9.83 5.94
CA CYS A 62 -3.59 -9.82 7.31
C CYS A 62 -3.26 -8.50 8.02
N HIS A 63 -2.04 -8.00 7.86
CA HIS A 63 -1.56 -6.82 8.59
C HIS A 63 -1.87 -5.49 7.90
N ALA A 64 -2.52 -5.49 6.73
CA ALA A 64 -2.75 -4.36 5.85
C ALA A 64 -1.44 -3.76 5.28
N GLN A 65 -1.54 -2.97 4.19
CA GLN A 65 -0.37 -2.37 3.54
C GLN A 65 0.42 -1.42 4.45
N ASN A 66 -0.27 -0.80 5.39
CA ASN A 66 0.29 0.19 6.31
C ASN A 66 0.51 -0.34 7.74
N GLY A 67 0.41 -1.64 7.97
CA GLY A 67 0.59 -2.24 9.29
C GLY A 67 -0.56 -2.03 10.28
N ALA A 68 -1.71 -1.50 9.86
CA ALA A 68 -2.81 -1.20 10.77
C ALA A 68 -3.54 -2.44 11.29
N GLY A 69 -3.37 -3.60 10.64
CA GLY A 69 -4.14 -4.80 10.96
C GLY A 69 -5.62 -4.63 10.65
N GLY A 70 -6.49 -5.26 11.43
CA GLY A 70 -7.94 -5.14 11.28
C GLY A 70 -8.66 -6.48 11.15
N PRO A 71 -9.95 -6.47 10.81
CA PRO A 71 -10.72 -7.69 10.61
C PRO A 71 -10.36 -8.34 9.28
N VAL A 72 -9.99 -9.62 9.32
CA VAL A 72 -9.76 -10.46 8.13
C VAL A 72 -10.64 -11.70 8.19
N LYS A 73 -11.01 -12.21 7.02
CA LYS A 73 -11.69 -13.48 6.88
C LYS A 73 -10.69 -14.53 6.42
N LEU A 74 -10.54 -15.60 7.19
CA LEU A 74 -9.67 -16.71 6.85
C LEU A 74 -10.31 -17.64 5.80
N GLN A 75 -9.51 -18.53 5.20
CA GLN A 75 -9.98 -19.43 4.15
C GLN A 75 -11.07 -20.40 4.61
N ASP A 76 -11.06 -20.78 5.89
CA ASP A 76 -12.10 -21.61 6.52
C ASP A 76 -13.40 -20.84 6.82
N GLY A 77 -13.45 -19.55 6.48
CA GLY A 77 -14.59 -18.66 6.71
C GLY A 77 -14.62 -18.02 8.09
N SER A 78 -13.73 -18.39 8.99
CA SER A 78 -13.62 -17.75 10.31
C SER A 78 -13.13 -16.30 10.18
N LYS A 79 -13.40 -15.48 11.21
CA LYS A 79 -12.99 -14.08 11.28
C LYS A 79 -11.91 -13.92 12.33
N LEU A 80 -10.84 -13.24 11.95
CA LEU A 80 -9.73 -12.88 12.82
C LEU A 80 -9.63 -11.36 12.91
N LYS A 81 -9.40 -10.83 14.11
CA LYS A 81 -9.01 -9.42 14.28
C LYS A 81 -7.50 -9.37 14.46
N VAL A 82 -6.82 -9.03 13.39
CA VAL A 82 -5.35 -8.92 13.38
C VAL A 82 -4.92 -7.65 14.11
N PRO A 83 -4.02 -7.73 15.10
CA PRO A 83 -3.53 -6.57 15.82
C PRO A 83 -2.75 -5.61 14.91
N SER A 84 -2.81 -4.32 15.26
CA SER A 84 -2.00 -3.30 14.61
C SER A 84 -0.50 -3.51 14.93
N LEU A 85 0.35 -3.39 13.92
CA LEU A 85 1.81 -3.34 14.08
C LEU A 85 2.30 -1.93 14.47
N ARG A 86 1.41 -0.92 14.40
CA ARG A 86 1.73 0.50 14.57
C ARG A 86 1.52 1.00 16.00
N GLU A 87 0.73 0.31 16.77
CA GLU A 87 0.25 0.79 18.07
C GLU A 87 -0.03 -0.34 19.04
N GLY A 88 -0.39 0.03 20.25
CA GLY A 88 -0.83 -0.90 21.29
C GLY A 88 0.28 -1.84 21.75
N HIS A 89 -0.01 -3.15 21.80
CA HIS A 89 0.94 -4.12 22.33
C HIS A 89 2.14 -4.35 21.40
N ALA A 90 2.01 -4.14 20.09
CA ALA A 90 3.12 -4.31 19.16
C ALA A 90 4.32 -3.40 19.48
N LEU A 91 4.07 -2.19 20.00
CA LEU A 91 5.15 -1.29 20.45
C LEU A 91 5.90 -1.80 21.68
N ARG A 92 5.30 -2.71 22.46
CA ARG A 92 5.90 -3.28 23.67
C ARG A 92 6.68 -4.58 23.41
N HIS A 93 6.56 -5.14 22.21
CA HIS A 93 7.32 -6.33 21.85
C HIS A 93 8.78 -6.01 21.58
N THR A 94 9.66 -6.83 22.12
CA THR A 94 11.09 -6.86 21.77
C THR A 94 11.27 -7.44 20.36
N ASP A 95 12.41 -7.18 19.73
CA ASP A 95 12.73 -7.81 18.43
C ASP A 95 12.78 -9.34 18.55
N ALA A 96 13.26 -9.87 19.67
CA ALA A 96 13.26 -11.31 19.92
C ALA A 96 11.84 -11.92 19.98
N GLU A 97 10.87 -11.17 20.48
CA GLU A 97 9.46 -11.60 20.48
C GLU A 97 8.86 -11.57 19.07
N PHE A 98 9.21 -10.56 18.27
CA PHE A 98 8.85 -10.54 16.84
C PHE A 98 9.49 -11.72 16.11
N VAL A 99 10.79 -12.00 16.30
CA VAL A 99 11.47 -13.17 15.70
C VAL A 99 10.73 -14.44 16.06
N LYS A 100 10.40 -14.62 17.35
CA LYS A 100 9.66 -15.80 17.82
C LYS A 100 8.28 -15.92 17.16
N GLN A 101 7.53 -14.82 17.10
CA GLN A 101 6.18 -14.80 16.51
C GLN A 101 6.21 -15.10 15.02
N ILE A 102 7.13 -14.50 14.27
CA ILE A 102 7.27 -14.75 12.83
C ILE A 102 7.69 -16.19 12.56
N ASN A 103 8.66 -16.72 13.31
CA ASN A 103 9.10 -18.10 13.12
C ASN A 103 8.03 -19.14 13.45
N LYS A 104 7.34 -18.97 14.57
CA LYS A 104 6.41 -19.98 15.12
C LYS A 104 4.97 -19.79 14.67
N GLY A 105 4.58 -18.56 14.32
CA GLY A 105 3.18 -18.23 14.12
C GLY A 105 2.37 -18.27 15.42
N GLY A 106 1.08 -18.49 15.29
CA GLY A 106 0.11 -18.58 16.39
C GLY A 106 -0.97 -17.51 16.30
N ASP A 107 -2.09 -17.73 16.98
CA ASP A 107 -3.25 -16.81 16.99
C ASP A 107 -3.75 -16.45 15.57
N GLY A 108 -3.74 -17.43 14.67
CA GLY A 108 -4.12 -17.26 13.26
C GLY A 108 -3.01 -16.79 12.33
N MET A 109 -1.84 -16.45 12.85
CA MET A 109 -0.66 -16.14 12.03
C MET A 109 0.06 -17.44 11.65
N PRO A 110 0.38 -17.68 10.36
CA PRO A 110 1.17 -18.84 9.96
C PRO A 110 2.63 -18.72 10.43
N ALA A 111 3.32 -19.87 10.54
CA ALA A 111 4.76 -19.93 10.77
C ALA A 111 5.53 -19.62 9.48
N PHE A 112 6.65 -18.91 9.61
CA PHE A 112 7.49 -18.52 8.47
C PHE A 112 8.93 -19.05 8.57
N ALA A 113 9.28 -19.86 9.57
CA ALA A 113 10.62 -20.41 9.74
C ALA A 113 11.12 -21.17 8.52
N ASP A 114 10.23 -21.87 7.79
CA ASP A 114 10.56 -22.66 6.60
C ASP A 114 10.46 -21.83 5.29
N LYS A 115 10.01 -20.58 5.37
CA LYS A 115 9.77 -19.70 4.21
C LYS A 115 10.74 -18.53 4.12
N LEU A 116 11.21 -18.04 5.26
CA LEU A 116 12.07 -16.87 5.37
C LEU A 116 13.37 -17.25 6.07
N LYS A 117 14.46 -16.68 5.56
CA LYS A 117 15.77 -16.82 6.20
C LYS A 117 15.86 -15.95 7.46
N PRO A 118 16.71 -16.30 8.43
CA PRO A 118 16.87 -15.50 9.65
C PRO A 118 17.21 -14.02 9.39
N GLU A 119 18.05 -13.74 8.39
CA GLU A 119 18.38 -12.38 7.98
C GLU A 119 17.19 -11.62 7.42
N GLU A 120 16.32 -12.26 6.63
CA GLU A 120 15.11 -11.66 6.07
C GLU A 120 14.10 -11.32 7.18
N ILE A 121 13.99 -12.18 8.20
CA ILE A 121 13.16 -11.94 9.39
C ILE A 121 13.68 -10.72 10.17
N ASN A 122 15.00 -10.64 10.40
CA ASN A 122 15.59 -9.51 11.09
C ASN A 122 15.40 -8.19 10.33
N ASP A 123 15.57 -8.21 9.01
CA ASP A 123 15.36 -7.02 8.18
C ASP A 123 13.88 -6.64 8.07
N LEU A 124 12.97 -7.63 8.07
CA LEU A 124 11.53 -7.39 8.16
C LEU A 124 11.16 -6.69 9.47
N ILE A 125 11.76 -7.05 10.60
CA ILE A 125 11.53 -6.39 11.89
C ILE A 125 12.04 -4.94 11.84
N LYS A 126 13.24 -4.70 11.31
CA LYS A 126 13.77 -3.33 11.11
C LYS A 126 12.84 -2.50 10.23
N PHE A 127 12.32 -3.10 9.16
CA PHE A 127 11.32 -2.47 8.29
C PHE A 127 10.05 -2.09 9.05
N ILE A 128 9.48 -3.02 9.84
CA ILE A 128 8.29 -2.76 10.67
C ILE A 128 8.54 -1.62 11.65
N ARG A 129 9.68 -1.61 12.34
CA ARG A 129 10.06 -0.55 13.26
C ARG A 129 10.13 0.80 12.57
N ARG A 130 10.79 0.85 11.40
CA ARG A 130 10.99 2.10 10.68
C ARG A 130 9.71 2.62 10.03
N GLU A 131 8.98 1.75 9.34
CA GLU A 131 7.85 2.19 8.49
C GLU A 131 6.53 2.30 9.26
N PHE A 132 6.38 1.52 10.32
CA PHE A 132 5.12 1.44 11.06
C PHE A 132 5.20 1.96 12.50
N GLN A 133 6.38 2.05 13.07
CA GLN A 133 6.59 2.45 14.47
C GLN A 133 7.51 3.66 14.60
N ASP A 134 7.68 4.46 13.52
CA ASP A 134 8.47 5.70 13.49
C ASP A 134 9.92 5.52 14.01
N GLY A 135 10.51 4.34 13.77
CA GLY A 135 11.84 4.01 14.24
C GLY A 135 11.96 3.79 15.75
N ALA A 136 10.84 3.53 16.42
CA ALA A 136 10.83 3.29 17.87
C ALA A 136 11.88 2.25 18.29
N THR A 137 12.65 2.57 19.33
CA THR A 137 13.59 1.62 19.92
C THR A 137 12.80 0.51 20.63
N PRO A 138 13.11 -0.77 20.36
CA PRO A 138 12.44 -1.86 21.04
C PRO A 138 12.69 -1.81 22.54
N PRO A 139 11.72 -2.23 23.38
CA PRO A 139 11.93 -2.31 24.81
C PRO A 139 13.07 -3.30 25.12
N SER A 140 13.95 -2.91 26.01
CA SER A 140 14.93 -3.81 26.62
C SER A 140 14.23 -4.69 27.67
N LYS A 141 14.52 -5.98 27.69
CA LYS A 141 14.19 -6.86 28.81
C LYS A 141 15.31 -6.88 29.83
#